data_cee8d07ef30960654faa7cb798a29c84
#
_entry.id   cee8d07ef30960654faa7cb798a29c84
#
_cell.length_a   1.000
_cell.length_b   1.000
_cell.length_c   1.000
_cell.angle_alpha   90.00
_cell.angle_beta   90.00
_cell.angle_gamma   90.00
#
_symmetry.space_group_name_H-M   'P 1'
#
loop_
_entity.id
_entity.type
_entity.pdbx_description
1 polymer ?
#
loop_
_entity_poly.entity_id
_entity_poly.type
_entity_poly.pdbx_seq_one_letter_code
_entity_poly.pdbx_strand_id
1 'polypeptide(L)'
;MEERTTATLEKIQEAALAEFLDKGFQGASLRQIVKNAGVTTGAFYGYFSSKEALFNALVESHATALMGKFMEAQISFAELPEEQQL
;
A
#
# COMPACT_ATOMS: atom_id res chain seq x y z
N MET A 1 19.68 -2.32 -15.63
CA MET A 1 19.47 -1.07 -14.93
C MET A 1 18.03 -0.78 -14.66
N GLU A 2 17.20 -0.92 -15.67
CA GLU A 2 15.78 -0.75 -15.45
C GLU A 2 15.24 -1.80 -14.48
N GLU A 3 15.77 -3.02 -14.61
CA GLU A 3 15.38 -4.09 -13.70
C GLU A 3 15.72 -3.76 -12.26
N ARG A 4 16.90 -3.15 -12.06
CA ARG A 4 17.33 -2.77 -10.73
C ARG A 4 16.43 -1.68 -10.15
N THR A 5 16.07 -0.70 -10.97
CA THR A 5 15.18 0.36 -10.55
C THR A 5 13.80 -0.20 -10.21
N THR A 6 13.30 -1.09 -11.05
CA THR A 6 12.01 -1.72 -10.82
C THR A 6 12.01 -2.51 -9.52
N ALA A 7 13.10 -3.27 -9.27
CA ALA A 7 13.19 -4.06 -8.06
C ALA A 7 13.20 -3.17 -6.81
N THR A 8 13.90 -2.04 -6.86
CA THR A 8 13.93 -1.11 -5.75
C THR A 8 12.54 -0.54 -5.48
N LEU A 9 11.87 -0.13 -6.54
CA LEU A 9 10.52 0.42 -6.43
C LEU A 9 9.57 -0.62 -5.86
N GLU A 10 9.65 -1.85 -6.32
CA GLU A 10 8.80 -2.91 -5.82
C GLU A 10 9.04 -3.18 -4.34
N LYS A 11 10.30 -3.16 -3.92
CA LYS A 11 10.62 -3.37 -2.50
C LYS A 11 10.00 -2.28 -1.64
N ILE A 12 10.08 -1.04 -2.11
CA ILE A 12 9.48 0.09 -1.38
C ILE A 12 7.96 -0.10 -1.31
N GLN A 13 7.35 -0.44 -2.43
CA GLN A 13 5.90 -0.62 -2.48
C GLN A 13 5.42 -1.76 -1.61
N GLU A 14 6.13 -2.88 -1.62
CA GLU A 14 5.77 -4.01 -0.78
C GLU A 14 5.89 -3.68 0.70
N ALA A 15 6.99 -3.03 1.09
CA ALA A 15 7.19 -2.65 2.48
C ALA A 15 6.12 -1.63 2.91
N ALA A 16 5.80 -0.69 2.03
CA ALA A 16 4.79 0.31 2.32
C ALA A 16 3.41 -0.30 2.46
N LEU A 17 3.07 -1.21 1.57
CA LEU A 17 1.78 -1.88 1.62
C LEU A 17 1.61 -2.62 2.94
N ALA A 18 2.63 -3.37 3.34
CA ALA A 18 2.60 -4.10 4.60
C ALA A 18 2.43 -3.14 5.79
N GLU A 19 3.16 -2.03 5.77
CA GLU A 19 3.10 -1.07 6.86
C GLU A 19 1.72 -0.40 6.93
N PHE A 20 1.17 0.01 5.79
CA PHE A 20 -0.14 0.63 5.75
C PHE A 20 -1.25 -0.34 6.18
N LEU A 21 -1.14 -1.60 5.75
CA LEU A 21 -2.14 -2.59 6.13
C LEU A 21 -2.08 -2.90 7.62
N ASP A 22 -0.88 -2.88 8.18
CA ASP A 22 -0.70 -3.18 9.60
C ASP A 22 -1.11 -2.02 10.51
N LYS A 23 -0.73 -0.80 10.15
CA LYS A 23 -0.88 0.35 11.05
C LYS A 23 -1.82 1.43 10.54
N GLY A 24 -2.34 1.28 9.33
CA GLY A 24 -3.14 2.31 8.70
C GLY A 24 -2.26 3.47 8.21
N PHE A 25 -2.86 4.38 7.46
CA PHE A 25 -2.10 5.49 6.89
C PHE A 25 -1.49 6.37 7.98
N GLN A 26 -2.28 6.73 8.96
CA GLN A 26 -1.81 7.65 10.00
C GLN A 26 -0.70 7.03 10.85
N GLY A 27 -0.82 5.75 11.15
CA GLY A 27 0.16 5.09 12.00
C GLY A 27 1.40 4.59 11.26
N ALA A 28 1.37 4.54 9.95
CA ALA A 28 2.48 4.02 9.18
C ALA A 28 3.70 4.93 9.27
N SER A 29 4.87 4.31 9.41
CA SER A 29 6.13 5.02 9.56
C SER A 29 6.98 4.92 8.31
N LEU A 30 7.32 6.05 7.70
CA LEU A 30 8.21 6.06 6.55
C LEU A 30 9.57 5.46 6.89
N ARG A 31 10.07 5.74 8.08
CA ARG A 31 11.35 5.19 8.52
C ARG A 31 11.30 3.66 8.52
N GLN A 32 10.21 3.11 9.01
CA GLN A 32 10.06 1.66 9.05
C GLN A 32 9.94 1.09 7.65
N ILE A 33 9.22 1.78 6.78
CA ILE A 33 9.08 1.36 5.38
C ILE A 33 10.45 1.32 4.70
N VAL A 34 11.23 2.38 4.87
CA VAL A 34 12.57 2.46 4.28
C VAL A 34 13.45 1.33 4.80
N LYS A 35 13.39 1.09 6.10
CA LYS A 35 14.17 0.03 6.73
C LYS A 35 13.78 -1.35 6.19
N ASN A 36 12.49 -1.62 6.15
CA ASN A 36 12.00 -2.91 5.68
C ASN A 36 12.25 -3.13 4.20
N ALA A 37 12.24 -2.07 3.41
CA ALA A 37 12.53 -2.16 2.00
C ALA A 37 14.03 -2.39 1.72
N GLY A 38 14.86 -2.12 2.72
CA GLY A 38 16.29 -2.31 2.56
C GLY A 38 16.93 -1.26 1.66
N VAL A 39 16.37 -0.07 1.61
CA VAL A 39 16.90 1.04 0.80
C VAL A 39 17.33 2.18 1.70
N THR A 40 18.10 3.10 1.13
CA THR A 40 18.51 4.28 1.88
C THR A 40 17.37 5.30 1.86
N THR A 41 17.40 6.20 2.85
CA THR A 41 16.42 7.28 2.91
C THR A 41 16.50 8.13 1.65
N GLY A 42 17.71 8.40 1.18
CA GLY A 42 17.91 9.18 -0.03
C GLY A 42 17.30 8.50 -1.26
N ALA A 43 17.48 7.19 -1.36
CA ALA A 43 16.91 6.43 -2.46
C ALA A 43 15.38 6.49 -2.41
N PHE A 44 14.82 6.35 -1.22
CA PHE A 44 13.38 6.44 -1.06
C PHE A 44 12.84 7.79 -1.54
N TYR A 45 13.46 8.88 -1.10
CA TYR A 45 13.00 10.22 -1.49
C TYR A 45 13.26 10.54 -2.96
N GLY A 46 14.08 9.72 -3.62
CA GLY A 46 14.20 9.81 -5.05
C GLY A 46 12.97 9.30 -5.80
N TYR A 47 12.21 8.43 -5.15
CA TYR A 47 10.99 7.86 -5.75
C TYR A 47 9.73 8.57 -5.26
N PHE A 48 9.67 8.88 -3.98
CA PHE A 48 8.45 9.42 -3.38
C PHE A 48 8.81 10.60 -2.47
N SER A 49 8.08 11.68 -2.61
CA SER A 49 8.37 12.89 -1.85
C SER A 49 7.76 12.89 -0.44
N SER A 50 6.76 12.03 -0.21
CA SER A 50 6.06 12.03 1.05
C SER A 50 5.32 10.71 1.25
N LYS A 51 4.78 10.53 2.45
CA LYS A 51 3.95 9.37 2.75
C LYS A 51 2.69 9.39 1.90
N GLU A 52 2.14 10.57 1.69
CA GLU A 52 0.95 10.73 0.85
C GLU A 52 1.22 10.34 -0.59
N ALA A 53 2.37 10.77 -1.12
CA ALA A 53 2.74 10.42 -2.49
C ALA A 53 2.91 8.92 -2.63
N LEU A 54 3.52 8.29 -1.65
CA LEU A 54 3.70 6.85 -1.63
C LEU A 54 2.36 6.13 -1.58
N PHE A 55 1.48 6.59 -0.71
CA PHE A 55 0.16 5.99 -0.57
C PHE A 55 -0.64 6.10 -1.87
N ASN A 56 -0.61 7.27 -2.50
CA ASN A 56 -1.30 7.47 -3.77
C ASN A 56 -0.76 6.55 -4.85
N ALA A 57 0.56 6.37 -4.89
CA ALA A 57 1.18 5.47 -5.85
C ALA A 57 0.75 4.02 -5.61
N LEU A 58 0.61 3.63 -4.33
CA LEU A 58 0.14 2.29 -4.00
C LEU A 58 -1.30 2.09 -4.43
N VAL A 59 -2.14 3.08 -4.21
CA VAL A 59 -3.54 2.99 -4.62
C VAL A 59 -3.63 2.81 -6.13
N GLU A 60 -2.83 3.55 -6.88
CA GLU A 60 -2.82 3.41 -8.33
C GLU A 60 -2.24 2.07 -8.78
N SER A 61 -1.12 1.66 -8.19
CA SER A 61 -0.44 0.44 -8.62
C SER A 61 -1.15 -0.82 -8.16
N HIS A 62 -1.77 -0.77 -7.00
CA HIS A 62 -2.41 -1.94 -6.39
C HIS A 62 -3.91 -1.75 -6.22
N ALA A 63 -4.50 -0.87 -7.02
CA ALA A 63 -5.92 -0.57 -6.91
C ALA A 63 -6.78 -1.83 -6.97
N THR A 64 -6.46 -2.71 -7.91
CA THR A 64 -7.22 -3.93 -8.07
C THR A 64 -7.17 -4.81 -6.83
N ALA A 65 -5.98 -4.96 -6.25
CA ALA A 65 -5.82 -5.79 -5.06
C ALA A 65 -6.50 -5.16 -3.85
N LEU A 66 -6.30 -3.85 -3.66
CA LEU A 66 -6.90 -3.15 -2.53
C LEU A 66 -8.41 -3.09 -2.66
N MET A 67 -8.88 -2.78 -3.86
CA MET A 67 -10.31 -2.74 -4.11
C MET A 67 -10.92 -4.13 -4.01
N GLY A 68 -10.17 -5.14 -4.41
CA GLY A 68 -10.63 -6.51 -4.31
C GLY A 68 -10.93 -6.89 -2.87
N LYS A 69 -10.01 -6.56 -1.96
CA LYS A 69 -10.22 -6.84 -0.55
C LYS A 69 -11.39 -6.06 0.02
N PHE A 70 -11.48 -4.81 -0.38
CA PHE A 70 -12.58 -3.96 0.04
C PHE A 70 -13.90 -4.50 -0.47
N MET A 71 -13.92 -4.90 -1.74
CA MET A 71 -15.11 -5.45 -2.36
C MET A 71 -15.52 -6.78 -1.75
N GLU A 72 -14.56 -7.60 -1.36
CA GLU A 72 -14.86 -8.85 -0.69
C GLU A 72 -15.63 -8.61 0.61
N ALA A 73 -15.21 -7.62 1.37
CA ALA A 73 -15.91 -7.28 2.60
C ALA A 73 -17.32 -6.82 2.30
N GLN A 74 -17.47 -6.03 1.25
CA GLN A 74 -18.78 -5.52 0.87
C GLN A 74 -19.68 -6.61 0.28
N ILE A 75 -19.07 -7.51 -0.46
CA ILE A 75 -19.81 -8.63 -1.02
C ILE A 75 -20.35 -9.52 0.10
N SER A 76 -19.52 -9.78 1.11
CA SER A 76 -19.97 -10.55 2.25
C SER A 76 -21.16 -9.89 2.92
N PHE A 77 -21.11 -8.57 3.05
CA PHE A 77 -22.23 -7.83 3.61
C PHE A 77 -23.46 -7.92 2.70
N ALA A 78 -23.22 -7.78 1.39
CA ALA A 78 -24.31 -7.82 0.42
C ALA A 78 -24.97 -9.18 0.31
N GLU A 79 -24.29 -10.24 0.73
CA GLU A 79 -24.86 -11.57 0.71
C GLU A 79 -25.88 -11.78 1.82
N LEU A 80 -25.92 -10.90 2.79
CA LEU A 80 -26.89 -10.97 3.85
C LEU A 80 -28.28 -10.73 3.26
N PRO A 81 -29.31 -11.34 3.85
CA PRO A 81 -30.68 -11.07 3.41
C PRO A 81 -30.98 -9.59 3.45
N GLU A 82 -31.84 -9.13 2.55
CA GLU A 82 -32.17 -7.73 2.45
C GLU A 82 -32.66 -7.15 3.77
N GLU A 83 -33.42 -7.91 4.50
CA GLU A 83 -33.94 -7.46 5.79
C GLU A 83 -32.82 -7.22 6.78
N GLN A 84 -31.67 -7.87 6.60
CA GLN A 84 -30.53 -7.65 7.46
C GLN A 84 -29.67 -6.51 6.95
N GLN A 85 -29.74 -6.23 5.66
CA GLN A 85 -29.01 -5.11 5.09
C GLN A 85 -29.65 -3.78 5.44
N LEU A 86 -30.92 -3.82 5.66
CA LEU A 86 -31.68 -2.64 6.04
C LEU A 86 -31.57 -2.40 7.53
#